data_4c165236c8c93cfb670644ae014183f7
#
_entry.id   4c165236c8c93cfb670644ae014183f7
#
_cell.length_a   1.000
_cell.length_b   1.000
_cell.length_c   1.000
_cell.angle_alpha   90.00
_cell.angle_beta   90.00
_cell.angle_gamma   90.00
#
_symmetry.space_group_name_H-M   'P 1'
#
loop_
_entity.id
_entity.type
_entity.pdbx_description
1 polymer ?
#
loop_
_entity_poly.entity_id
_entity_poly.type
_entity_poly.pdbx_seq_one_letter_code
_entity_poly.pdbx_strand_id
1 'polypeptide(L)'
;MLYAILGTSRMEEAMVKAIVGANWGDEGKGKITDMLAEESDIVVRFQGGSNAGHTIINDYGKFALHLLPSGVFYNHITSVIGNGVALNIPYLVKELKSLTDRNVPMPKILVSDRAQIMMPYHIDFDTYEEARLAGKSFGSTKSGIAPFYSDKYAKIGFQVSELFGDENALKEKIANVCTLKNVMLEHLYHQPLLNEEDIFNTLMEYKEMVKPYVCDTSAYLHQALKDGKKILLEGQLGSLKDPDHGIYPMVTSSSTLAPYGAIGAGIPAASITDVVTVVKAYSSAVGAGAFVSEIFGEEADEL
;
A
#
# COMPACT_ATOMS: atom_id res chain seq x y z
N MET A 1 -3.41 24.03 -12.07
CA MET A 1 -4.10 22.80 -11.71
C MET A 1 -4.99 23.10 -10.51
N LEU A 2 -6.30 23.08 -10.69
CA LEU A 2 -7.24 23.42 -9.60
C LEU A 2 -7.58 22.12 -8.86
N TYR A 3 -7.29 22.06 -7.56
CA TYR A 3 -7.72 20.97 -6.69
C TYR A 3 -8.95 21.44 -5.91
N ALA A 4 -10.04 20.69 -5.98
CA ALA A 4 -11.19 20.90 -5.12
C ALA A 4 -11.08 19.97 -3.91
N ILE A 5 -11.05 20.53 -2.71
CA ILE A 5 -11.12 19.79 -1.45
C ILE A 5 -12.58 19.87 -1.00
N LEU A 6 -13.29 18.74 -1.05
CA LEU A 6 -14.64 18.63 -0.51
C LEU A 6 -14.53 18.02 0.89
N GLY A 7 -14.56 18.86 1.91
CA GLY A 7 -14.61 18.47 3.31
C GLY A 7 -15.96 18.82 3.94
N THR A 8 -16.51 17.93 4.75
CA THR A 8 -17.62 18.28 5.63
C THR A 8 -17.05 18.95 6.87
N SER A 9 -17.13 20.26 6.96
CA SER A 9 -16.60 21.01 8.10
C SER A 9 -17.44 20.76 9.36
N ARG A 10 -16.90 19.97 10.31
CA ARG A 10 -17.16 20.18 11.73
C ARG A 10 -16.04 21.04 12.29
N MET A 11 -16.39 22.05 13.06
CA MET A 11 -15.45 23.04 13.65
C MET A 11 -14.65 22.47 14.85
N GLU A 12 -14.50 21.17 14.96
CA GLU A 12 -13.56 20.53 15.88
C GLU A 12 -12.39 20.00 15.04
N GLU A 13 -11.18 20.28 15.47
CA GLU A 13 -9.96 19.83 14.80
C GLU A 13 -9.98 18.30 14.71
N ALA A 14 -10.13 17.77 13.48
CA ALA A 14 -10.28 16.34 13.27
C ALA A 14 -9.03 15.60 13.76
N MET A 15 -9.20 14.67 14.69
CA MET A 15 -8.10 13.89 15.26
C MET A 15 -7.57 12.86 14.26
N VAL A 16 -8.44 12.27 13.44
CA VAL A 16 -8.05 11.34 12.36
C VAL A 16 -8.65 11.80 11.05
N LYS A 17 -7.79 12.08 10.10
CA LYS A 17 -8.14 12.50 8.75
C LYS A 17 -7.75 11.42 7.76
N ALA A 18 -8.65 11.01 6.86
CA ALA A 18 -8.36 10.06 5.79
C ALA A 18 -8.28 10.76 4.44
N ILE A 19 -7.21 10.54 3.67
CA ILE A 19 -7.07 11.03 2.30
C ILE A 19 -7.30 9.88 1.34
N VAL A 20 -8.26 10.03 0.42
CA VAL A 20 -8.63 9.05 -0.59
C VAL A 20 -8.80 9.70 -1.97
N GLY A 21 -8.74 8.90 -3.02
CA GLY A 21 -8.97 9.36 -4.39
C GLY A 21 -10.42 9.19 -4.82
N ALA A 22 -10.95 10.18 -5.54
CA ALA A 22 -12.33 10.16 -6.03
C ALA A 22 -12.53 9.24 -7.25
N ASN A 23 -11.50 9.07 -8.09
CA ASN A 23 -11.63 8.49 -9.43
C ASN A 23 -10.73 7.25 -9.60
N TRP A 24 -9.81 7.28 -10.58
CA TRP A 24 -8.98 6.13 -10.99
C TRP A 24 -7.63 6.01 -10.27
N GLY A 25 -7.33 6.88 -9.29
CA GLY A 25 -6.11 6.79 -8.49
C GLY A 25 -4.98 7.73 -8.92
N ASP A 26 -5.17 8.49 -9.98
CA ASP A 26 -4.20 9.46 -10.53
C ASP A 26 -4.56 10.91 -10.19
N GLU A 27 -5.19 11.14 -9.03
CA GLU A 27 -5.68 12.46 -8.62
C GLU A 27 -4.59 13.37 -8.04
N GLY A 28 -3.39 12.85 -7.77
CA GLY A 28 -2.30 13.60 -7.15
C GLY A 28 -2.38 13.65 -5.62
N LYS A 29 -2.93 12.61 -5.01
CA LYS A 29 -3.05 12.48 -3.54
C LYS A 29 -1.75 12.72 -2.78
N GLY A 30 -0.61 12.23 -3.29
CA GLY A 30 0.68 12.41 -2.64
C GLY A 30 1.01 13.87 -2.36
N LYS A 31 0.70 14.79 -3.27
CA LYS A 31 0.90 16.22 -3.06
C LYS A 31 -0.02 16.80 -1.97
N ILE A 32 -1.28 16.37 -1.93
CA ILE A 32 -2.22 16.82 -0.91
C ILE A 32 -1.86 16.20 0.45
N THR A 33 -1.41 14.94 0.46
CA THR A 33 -0.92 14.27 1.69
C THR A 33 0.30 14.99 2.24
N ASP A 34 1.27 15.35 1.40
CA ASP A 34 2.46 16.08 1.81
C ASP A 34 2.10 17.42 2.47
N MET A 35 1.19 18.19 1.86
CA MET A 35 0.70 19.45 2.42
C MET A 35 0.02 19.28 3.78
N LEU A 36 -0.78 18.23 3.97
CA LEU A 36 -1.50 17.97 5.22
C LEU A 36 -0.64 17.25 6.26
N ALA A 37 0.43 16.61 5.83
CA ALA A 37 1.36 15.91 6.71
C ALA A 37 2.05 16.88 7.67
N GLU A 38 2.38 18.09 7.23
CA GLU A 38 3.08 19.11 8.04
C GLU A 38 2.36 19.40 9.37
N GLU A 39 1.02 19.36 9.36
CA GLU A 39 0.18 19.58 10.54
C GLU A 39 -0.16 18.32 11.34
N SER A 40 0.39 17.17 10.94
CA SER A 40 0.09 15.86 11.51
C SER A 40 1.24 15.36 12.41
N ASP A 41 0.91 14.59 13.44
CA ASP A 41 1.91 13.89 14.27
C ASP A 41 2.28 12.52 13.67
N ILE A 42 1.34 11.89 12.97
CA ILE A 42 1.47 10.53 12.46
C ILE A 42 0.88 10.45 11.06
N VAL A 43 1.57 9.83 10.12
CA VAL A 43 1.05 9.48 8.78
C VAL A 43 1.05 7.97 8.62
N VAL A 44 -0.10 7.39 8.27
CA VAL A 44 -0.30 5.94 8.18
C VAL A 44 -0.67 5.53 6.76
N ARG A 45 0.13 4.68 6.13
CA ARG A 45 -0.29 3.91 4.96
C ARG A 45 -1.15 2.75 5.44
N PHE A 46 -2.40 2.66 4.97
CA PHE A 46 -3.34 1.69 5.50
C PHE A 46 -3.70 0.57 4.51
N GLN A 47 -3.36 0.69 3.22
CA GLN A 47 -3.68 -0.29 2.19
C GLN A 47 -2.76 -0.17 0.98
N GLY A 48 -2.91 -1.08 0.00
CA GLY A 48 -2.09 -1.12 -1.20
C GLY A 48 -0.68 -1.66 -0.91
N GLY A 49 0.25 -1.36 -1.77
CA GLY A 49 1.65 -1.80 -1.67
C GLY A 49 2.55 -0.91 -2.51
N SER A 50 3.61 -1.49 -3.07
CA SER A 50 4.56 -0.77 -3.92
C SER A 50 4.10 -0.60 -5.39
N ASN A 51 2.84 -0.89 -5.70
CA ASN A 51 2.29 -0.88 -7.06
C ASN A 51 1.96 0.51 -7.61
N ALA A 52 1.70 1.50 -6.75
CA ALA A 52 1.40 2.86 -7.17
C ALA A 52 2.34 3.84 -6.49
N GLY A 53 3.05 4.60 -7.30
CA GLY A 53 3.96 5.66 -6.83
C GLY A 53 3.26 7.00 -6.69
N HIS A 54 3.73 7.81 -5.75
CA HIS A 54 3.40 9.22 -5.66
C HIS A 54 4.67 10.06 -5.68
N THR A 55 4.61 11.17 -6.39
CA THR A 55 5.76 12.08 -6.52
C THR A 55 5.62 13.22 -5.51
N ILE A 56 6.67 13.42 -4.71
CA ILE A 56 6.84 14.54 -3.81
C ILE A 56 8.01 15.38 -4.30
N ILE A 57 7.85 16.69 -4.28
CA ILE A 57 8.91 17.66 -4.61
C ILE A 57 9.04 18.61 -3.43
N ASN A 58 10.21 18.60 -2.79
CA ASN A 58 10.53 19.42 -1.64
C ASN A 58 12.00 19.90 -1.72
N ASP A 59 12.51 20.49 -0.63
CA ASP A 59 13.88 21.05 -0.56
C ASP A 59 14.98 19.99 -0.76
N TYR A 60 14.69 18.72 -0.51
CA TYR A 60 15.61 17.59 -0.79
C TYR A 60 15.57 17.16 -2.27
N GLY A 61 14.64 17.67 -3.07
CA GLY A 61 14.46 17.38 -4.48
C GLY A 61 13.20 16.59 -4.81
N LYS A 62 13.21 15.88 -5.94
CA LYS A 62 12.07 15.09 -6.43
C LYS A 62 12.21 13.63 -6.01
N PHE A 63 11.20 13.08 -5.33
CA PHE A 63 11.12 11.69 -4.90
C PHE A 63 9.88 11.02 -5.47
N ALA A 64 10.01 9.78 -5.90
CA ALA A 64 8.89 8.90 -6.21
C ALA A 64 8.82 7.83 -5.11
N LEU A 65 7.90 7.99 -4.18
CA LEU A 65 7.64 7.01 -3.11
C LEU A 65 6.53 6.06 -3.54
N HIS A 66 6.66 4.79 -3.18
CA HIS A 66 5.67 3.75 -3.49
C HIS A 66 5.12 3.12 -2.21
N LEU A 67 5.98 2.80 -1.26
CA LEU A 67 5.61 2.12 -0.02
C LEU A 67 5.67 3.05 1.19
N LEU A 68 6.67 3.93 1.26
CA LEU A 68 6.81 4.86 2.37
C LEU A 68 5.67 5.88 2.40
N PRO A 69 5.16 6.24 3.61
CA PRO A 69 4.23 7.36 3.77
C PRO A 69 4.86 8.70 3.40
N SER A 70 4.03 9.66 2.97
CA SER A 70 4.49 11.01 2.61
C SER A 70 5.12 11.78 3.77
N GLY A 71 4.83 11.41 5.01
CA GLY A 71 5.36 12.03 6.22
C GLY A 71 6.86 11.83 6.46
N VAL A 72 7.56 10.98 5.68
CA VAL A 72 8.99 10.65 5.89
C VAL A 72 9.96 11.81 5.75
N PHE A 73 9.52 12.94 5.21
CA PHE A 73 10.35 14.14 5.06
C PHE A 73 10.33 15.07 6.28
N TYR A 74 9.46 14.79 7.27
CA TYR A 74 9.25 15.64 8.44
C TYR A 74 9.74 14.95 9.71
N ASN A 75 10.70 15.55 10.40
CA ASN A 75 11.36 14.96 11.59
C ASN A 75 10.41 14.75 12.79
N HIS A 76 9.32 15.52 12.87
CA HIS A 76 8.34 15.42 13.96
C HIS A 76 7.32 14.30 13.72
N ILE A 77 7.19 13.80 12.49
CA ILE A 77 6.18 12.82 12.10
C ILE A 77 6.69 11.40 12.36
N THR A 78 5.82 10.56 12.92
CA THR A 78 5.98 9.11 12.89
C THR A 78 5.23 8.55 11.68
N SER A 79 5.95 7.90 10.77
CA SER A 79 5.40 7.24 9.59
C SER A 79 5.09 5.78 9.92
N VAL A 80 3.87 5.33 9.63
CA VAL A 80 3.39 4.00 9.99
C VAL A 80 2.99 3.22 8.73
N ILE A 81 3.50 2.01 8.60
CA ILE A 81 3.02 1.00 7.66
C ILE A 81 2.00 0.13 8.42
N GLY A 82 0.72 0.33 8.11
CA GLY A 82 -0.39 -0.34 8.78
C GLY A 82 -0.57 -1.80 8.37
N ASN A 83 -1.40 -2.51 9.11
CA ASN A 83 -1.67 -3.94 8.90
C ASN A 83 -2.39 -4.27 7.57
N GLY A 84 -3.00 -3.27 6.92
CA GLY A 84 -3.65 -3.46 5.62
C GLY A 84 -2.71 -3.42 4.41
N VAL A 85 -1.45 -3.04 4.60
CA VAL A 85 -0.47 -2.88 3.52
C VAL A 85 0.11 -4.22 3.06
N ALA A 86 0.30 -4.37 1.75
CA ALA A 86 1.11 -5.42 1.15
C ALA A 86 2.59 -5.05 1.29
N LEU A 87 3.24 -5.58 2.33
CA LEU A 87 4.57 -5.17 2.74
C LEU A 87 5.66 -5.85 1.92
N ASN A 88 6.23 -5.13 0.97
CA ASN A 88 7.46 -5.54 0.28
C ASN A 88 8.67 -5.05 1.08
N ILE A 89 9.26 -5.93 1.89
CA ILE A 89 10.35 -5.59 2.83
C ILE A 89 11.61 -5.10 2.10
N PRO A 90 12.11 -5.78 1.05
CA PRO A 90 13.24 -5.27 0.27
C PRO A 90 12.99 -3.89 -0.32
N TYR A 91 11.75 -3.64 -0.76
CA TYR A 91 11.37 -2.34 -1.33
C TYR A 91 11.37 -1.23 -0.27
N LEU A 92 10.85 -1.53 0.95
CA LEU A 92 10.89 -0.63 2.10
C LEU A 92 12.33 -0.19 2.41
N VAL A 93 13.25 -1.16 2.53
CA VAL A 93 14.65 -0.88 2.85
C VAL A 93 15.33 -0.08 1.72
N LYS A 94 15.02 -0.42 0.46
CA LYS A 94 15.54 0.31 -0.71
C LYS A 94 15.06 1.77 -0.71
N GLU A 95 13.79 2.02 -0.41
CA GLU A 95 13.28 3.40 -0.33
C GLU A 95 13.90 4.17 0.82
N LEU A 96 14.00 3.58 2.03
CA LEU A 96 14.68 4.20 3.17
C LEU A 96 16.13 4.56 2.84
N LYS A 97 16.85 3.64 2.18
CA LYS A 97 18.21 3.91 1.73
C LYS A 97 18.25 5.06 0.73
N SER A 98 17.31 5.13 -0.20
CA SER A 98 17.27 6.21 -1.20
C SER A 98 17.06 7.60 -0.59
N LEU A 99 16.37 7.69 0.56
CA LEU A 99 16.23 8.93 1.31
C LEU A 99 17.55 9.36 1.93
N THR A 100 18.22 8.43 2.64
CA THR A 100 19.49 8.72 3.34
C THR A 100 20.63 9.01 2.36
N ASP A 101 20.69 8.32 1.22
CA ASP A 101 21.67 8.58 0.15
C ASP A 101 21.53 10.02 -0.42
N ARG A 102 20.38 10.65 -0.24
CA ARG A 102 20.08 12.03 -0.67
C ARG A 102 20.02 13.02 0.48
N ASN A 103 20.64 12.70 1.62
CA ASN A 103 20.73 13.52 2.82
C ASN A 103 19.38 13.86 3.49
N VAL A 104 18.32 13.09 3.22
CA VAL A 104 17.10 13.16 4.03
C VAL A 104 17.41 12.48 5.37
N PRO A 105 17.12 13.12 6.53
CA PRO A 105 17.29 12.49 7.83
C PRO A 105 16.51 11.17 7.90
N MET A 106 17.06 10.15 8.59
CA MET A 106 16.37 8.87 8.75
C MET A 106 15.00 9.09 9.41
N PRO A 107 13.90 8.78 8.73
CA PRO A 107 12.57 9.00 9.25
C PRO A 107 12.23 8.01 10.38
N LYS A 108 11.28 8.40 11.23
CA LYS A 108 10.72 7.54 12.26
C LYS A 108 9.70 6.61 11.62
N ILE A 109 10.06 5.35 11.41
CA ILE A 109 9.22 4.34 10.75
C ILE A 109 8.78 3.29 11.76
N LEU A 110 7.48 2.96 11.74
CA LEU A 110 6.88 1.83 12.43
C LEU A 110 6.18 0.93 11.41
N VAL A 111 6.41 -0.37 11.55
CA VAL A 111 5.80 -1.40 10.71
C VAL A 111 4.92 -2.30 11.57
N SER A 112 3.68 -2.49 11.17
CA SER A 112 2.76 -3.37 11.88
C SER A 112 3.27 -4.82 11.89
N ASP A 113 3.32 -5.42 13.06
CA ASP A 113 3.55 -6.84 13.27
C ASP A 113 2.49 -7.72 12.58
N ARG A 114 1.29 -7.15 12.33
CA ARG A 114 0.16 -7.79 11.63
C ARG A 114 0.16 -7.55 10.12
N ALA A 115 1.04 -6.69 9.60
CA ALA A 115 1.18 -6.54 8.15
C ALA A 115 1.63 -7.87 7.55
N GLN A 116 1.12 -8.17 6.34
CA GLN A 116 1.53 -9.38 5.64
C GLN A 116 2.64 -9.08 4.63
N ILE A 117 3.50 -10.05 4.43
CA ILE A 117 4.73 -9.95 3.65
C ILE A 117 4.44 -10.28 2.19
N MET A 118 4.84 -9.39 1.30
CA MET A 118 4.90 -9.63 -0.13
C MET A 118 6.09 -10.54 -0.41
N MET A 119 5.80 -11.78 -0.82
CA MET A 119 6.83 -12.75 -1.20
C MET A 119 7.21 -12.59 -2.68
N PRO A 120 8.44 -12.97 -3.08
CA PRO A 120 8.87 -12.92 -4.48
C PRO A 120 7.92 -13.65 -5.43
N TYR A 121 7.41 -14.82 -5.04
CA TYR A 121 6.48 -15.59 -5.85
C TYR A 121 5.15 -14.87 -6.14
N HIS A 122 4.73 -13.90 -5.33
CA HIS A 122 3.55 -13.09 -5.66
C HIS A 122 3.78 -12.28 -6.94
N ILE A 123 4.98 -11.74 -7.13
CA ILE A 123 5.36 -10.99 -8.32
C ILE A 123 5.41 -11.92 -9.53
N ASP A 124 5.97 -13.13 -9.34
CA ASP A 124 6.04 -14.15 -10.39
C ASP A 124 4.64 -14.59 -10.83
N PHE A 125 3.75 -14.89 -9.88
CA PHE A 125 2.37 -15.29 -10.16
C PHE A 125 1.58 -14.21 -10.89
N ASP A 126 1.76 -12.94 -10.52
CA ASP A 126 1.14 -11.79 -11.20
C ASP A 126 1.62 -11.71 -12.66
N THR A 127 2.91 -11.94 -12.88
CA THR A 127 3.52 -11.96 -14.21
C THR A 127 3.03 -13.14 -15.05
N TYR A 128 2.95 -14.33 -14.46
CA TYR A 128 2.49 -15.54 -15.15
C TYR A 128 1.01 -15.45 -15.52
N GLU A 129 0.18 -14.89 -14.64
CA GLU A 129 -1.24 -14.72 -14.90
C GLU A 129 -1.49 -13.72 -16.03
N GLU A 130 -0.81 -12.58 -16.04
CA GLU A 130 -0.88 -11.60 -17.13
C GLU A 130 -0.45 -12.22 -18.47
N ALA A 131 0.60 -13.04 -18.46
CA ALA A 131 1.05 -13.76 -19.65
C ALA A 131 0.02 -14.81 -20.13
N ARG A 132 -0.59 -15.56 -19.21
CA ARG A 132 -1.62 -16.56 -19.49
C ARG A 132 -2.87 -15.96 -20.12
N LEU A 133 -3.27 -14.78 -19.67
CA LEU A 133 -4.46 -14.08 -20.16
C LEU A 133 -4.31 -13.50 -21.57
N ALA A 134 -3.10 -13.35 -22.07
CA ALA A 134 -2.73 -13.00 -23.45
C ALA A 134 -3.76 -12.14 -24.20
N GLY A 135 -3.66 -10.81 -24.16
CA GLY A 135 -4.56 -9.89 -24.84
C GLY A 135 -5.92 -9.65 -24.18
N LYS A 136 -6.24 -10.39 -23.11
CA LYS A 136 -7.37 -10.16 -22.18
C LYS A 136 -6.87 -9.82 -20.76
N SER A 137 -5.62 -9.39 -20.68
CA SER A 137 -4.98 -9.05 -19.41
C SER A 137 -5.67 -7.86 -18.75
N PHE A 138 -5.62 -7.81 -17.42
CA PHE A 138 -6.20 -6.72 -16.62
C PHE A 138 -5.33 -5.46 -16.60
N GLY A 139 -4.13 -5.51 -17.21
CA GLY A 139 -3.17 -4.41 -17.16
C GLY A 139 -2.52 -4.29 -15.77
N SER A 140 -2.15 -5.43 -15.17
CA SER A 140 -1.45 -5.46 -13.88
C SER A 140 -0.12 -4.71 -13.97
N THR A 141 0.25 -4.05 -12.88
CA THR A 141 1.59 -3.46 -12.70
C THR A 141 2.68 -4.51 -12.51
N LYS A 142 2.32 -5.80 -12.46
CA LYS A 142 3.21 -6.94 -12.17
C LYS A 142 3.97 -6.76 -10.86
N SER A 143 3.30 -6.16 -9.88
CA SER A 143 3.84 -5.89 -8.54
C SER A 143 3.41 -6.93 -7.50
N GLY A 144 2.68 -7.99 -7.92
CA GLY A 144 2.25 -9.08 -7.07
C GLY A 144 1.04 -8.79 -6.17
N ILE A 145 0.31 -7.68 -6.41
CA ILE A 145 -0.76 -7.23 -5.52
C ILE A 145 -1.95 -8.20 -5.51
N ALA A 146 -2.42 -8.63 -6.67
CA ALA A 146 -3.56 -9.55 -6.74
C ALA A 146 -3.24 -10.91 -6.11
N PRO A 147 -2.13 -11.60 -6.43
CA PRO A 147 -1.74 -12.84 -5.75
C PRO A 147 -1.53 -12.66 -4.24
N PHE A 148 -0.97 -11.53 -3.82
CA PHE A 148 -0.77 -11.25 -2.40
C PHE A 148 -2.09 -11.14 -1.63
N TYR A 149 -3.05 -10.34 -2.09
CA TYR A 149 -4.34 -10.22 -1.41
C TYR A 149 -5.17 -11.51 -1.53
N SER A 150 -5.03 -12.26 -2.61
CA SER A 150 -5.60 -13.61 -2.72
C SER A 150 -5.10 -14.51 -1.59
N ASP A 151 -3.80 -14.56 -1.34
CA ASP A 151 -3.21 -15.37 -0.27
C ASP A 151 -3.61 -14.86 1.13
N LYS A 152 -3.69 -13.56 1.30
CA LYS A 152 -4.16 -12.96 2.55
C LYS A 152 -5.56 -13.44 2.92
N TYR A 153 -6.51 -13.38 1.99
CA TYR A 153 -7.89 -13.79 2.24
C TYR A 153 -8.08 -15.29 2.22
N ALA A 154 -7.22 -16.04 1.51
CA ALA A 154 -7.11 -17.49 1.61
C ALA A 154 -6.45 -17.97 2.93
N LYS A 155 -5.90 -17.04 3.73
CA LYS A 155 -5.25 -17.27 5.03
C LYS A 155 -3.95 -18.10 4.93
N ILE A 156 -3.26 -17.97 3.81
CA ILE A 156 -1.97 -18.64 3.56
C ILE A 156 -0.80 -17.64 3.46
N GLY A 157 -1.07 -16.34 3.54
CA GLY A 157 -0.02 -15.31 3.58
C GLY A 157 0.76 -15.30 4.90
N PHE A 158 1.97 -14.75 4.89
CA PHE A 158 2.85 -14.64 6.07
C PHE A 158 2.71 -13.27 6.73
N GLN A 159 2.41 -13.22 8.04
CA GLN A 159 2.47 -11.99 8.83
C GLN A 159 3.89 -11.71 9.33
N VAL A 160 4.21 -10.44 9.52
CA VAL A 160 5.52 -10.03 10.07
C VAL A 160 5.77 -10.66 11.45
N SER A 161 4.73 -10.76 12.30
CA SER A 161 4.84 -11.41 13.62
C SER A 161 5.31 -12.86 13.57
N GLU A 162 4.99 -13.59 12.50
CA GLU A 162 5.38 -15.00 12.37
C GLU A 162 6.90 -15.17 12.21
N LEU A 163 7.61 -14.13 11.72
CA LEU A 163 9.07 -14.13 11.64
C LEU A 163 9.74 -14.20 13.02
N PHE A 164 9.04 -13.76 14.06
CA PHE A 164 9.54 -13.68 15.44
C PHE A 164 8.92 -14.76 16.35
N GLY A 165 8.10 -15.64 15.76
CA GLY A 165 7.43 -16.76 16.44
C GLY A 165 8.22 -18.05 16.40
N ASP A 166 7.48 -19.19 16.47
CA ASP A 166 8.05 -20.54 16.41
C ASP A 166 8.49 -20.87 14.97
N GLU A 167 9.77 -21.16 14.78
CA GLU A 167 10.34 -21.50 13.47
C GLU A 167 9.81 -22.83 12.92
N ASN A 168 9.41 -23.79 13.76
CA ASN A 168 8.86 -25.06 13.28
C ASN A 168 7.45 -24.83 12.71
N ALA A 169 6.63 -24.02 13.38
CA ALA A 169 5.33 -23.63 12.87
C ALA A 169 5.45 -22.84 11.55
N LEU A 170 6.45 -21.98 11.44
CA LEU A 170 6.73 -21.26 10.19
C LEU A 170 7.13 -22.21 9.06
N LYS A 171 8.01 -23.20 9.32
CA LYS A 171 8.42 -24.20 8.33
C LYS A 171 7.25 -25.07 7.87
N GLU A 172 6.40 -25.51 8.80
CA GLU A 172 5.18 -26.26 8.45
C GLU A 172 4.25 -25.43 7.55
N LYS A 173 4.07 -24.17 7.86
CA LYS A 173 3.27 -23.25 7.01
C LYS A 173 3.90 -23.08 5.62
N ILE A 174 5.23 -22.93 5.53
CA ILE A 174 5.95 -22.85 4.25
C ILE A 174 5.71 -24.10 3.41
N ALA A 175 5.83 -25.29 3.98
CA ALA A 175 5.58 -26.56 3.28
C ALA A 175 4.15 -26.62 2.71
N ASN A 176 3.15 -26.20 3.50
CA ASN A 176 1.77 -26.13 3.05
C ASN A 176 1.57 -25.14 1.91
N VAL A 177 2.20 -23.95 1.98
CA VAL A 177 2.15 -22.93 0.92
C VAL A 177 2.82 -23.45 -0.36
N CYS A 178 4.01 -24.04 -0.25
CA CYS A 178 4.72 -24.65 -1.39
C CYS A 178 3.87 -25.72 -2.07
N THR A 179 3.25 -26.61 -1.31
CA THR A 179 2.36 -27.63 -1.85
C THR A 179 1.25 -27.04 -2.72
N LEU A 180 0.55 -26.02 -2.22
CA LEU A 180 -0.53 -25.35 -2.97
C LEU A 180 -0.03 -24.60 -4.20
N LYS A 181 1.03 -23.84 -4.05
CA LYS A 181 1.58 -23.02 -5.15
C LYS A 181 2.21 -23.86 -6.25
N ASN A 182 2.89 -24.95 -5.88
CA ASN A 182 3.55 -25.84 -6.84
C ASN A 182 2.57 -26.54 -7.76
N VAL A 183 1.35 -26.84 -7.30
CA VAL A 183 0.29 -27.35 -8.19
C VAL A 183 -0.02 -26.34 -9.31
N MET A 184 -0.12 -25.07 -9.01
CA MET A 184 -0.35 -24.03 -10.05
C MET A 184 0.88 -23.83 -10.95
N LEU A 185 2.07 -23.85 -10.36
CA LEU A 185 3.32 -23.68 -11.13
C LEU A 185 3.51 -24.85 -12.11
N GLU A 186 3.31 -26.08 -11.67
CA GLU A 186 3.49 -27.27 -12.49
C GLU A 186 2.40 -27.41 -13.58
N HIS A 187 1.14 -27.30 -13.19
CA HIS A 187 0.04 -27.72 -14.07
C HIS A 187 -0.65 -26.57 -14.82
N LEU A 188 -0.52 -25.33 -14.34
CA LEU A 188 -1.15 -24.17 -14.98
C LEU A 188 -0.14 -23.28 -15.69
N TYR A 189 0.95 -22.94 -15.00
CA TYR A 189 1.92 -21.97 -15.52
C TYR A 189 3.14 -22.62 -16.18
N HIS A 190 3.39 -23.91 -15.93
CA HIS A 190 4.56 -24.66 -16.43
C HIS A 190 5.87 -23.95 -16.09
N GLN A 191 6.01 -23.55 -14.84
CA GLN A 191 7.13 -22.80 -14.30
C GLN A 191 7.89 -23.59 -13.23
N PRO A 192 9.14 -23.21 -12.89
CA PRO A 192 9.90 -23.85 -11.82
C PRO A 192 9.13 -23.86 -10.48
N LEU A 193 9.26 -24.94 -9.74
CA LEU A 193 8.60 -25.11 -8.45
C LEU A 193 9.30 -24.29 -7.36
N LEU A 194 8.52 -23.87 -6.36
CA LEU A 194 9.05 -23.23 -5.15
C LEU A 194 9.77 -24.28 -4.30
N ASN A 195 10.89 -23.85 -3.70
CA ASN A 195 11.64 -24.62 -2.73
C ASN A 195 11.39 -24.08 -1.32
N GLU A 196 11.11 -24.97 -0.37
CA GLU A 196 10.79 -24.61 1.01
C GLU A 196 11.95 -23.93 1.73
N GLU A 197 13.18 -24.40 1.50
CA GLU A 197 14.39 -23.86 2.12
C GLU A 197 14.69 -22.43 1.61
N ASP A 198 14.49 -22.20 0.32
CA ASP A 198 14.69 -20.87 -0.29
C ASP A 198 13.69 -19.85 0.28
N ILE A 199 12.42 -20.27 0.47
CA ILE A 199 11.40 -19.41 1.09
C ILE A 199 11.74 -19.13 2.56
N PHE A 200 12.16 -20.16 3.30
CA PHE A 200 12.55 -19.99 4.70
C PHE A 200 13.72 -19.01 4.83
N ASN A 201 14.77 -19.19 4.02
CA ASN A 201 15.93 -18.32 4.01
C ASN A 201 15.55 -16.87 3.65
N THR A 202 14.70 -16.69 2.65
CA THR A 202 14.15 -15.37 2.28
C THR A 202 13.42 -14.71 3.45
N LEU A 203 12.59 -15.45 4.16
CA LEU A 203 11.88 -14.93 5.33
C LEU A 203 12.83 -14.57 6.50
N MET A 204 13.91 -15.34 6.68
CA MET A 204 14.92 -15.02 7.70
C MET A 204 15.73 -13.76 7.33
N GLU A 205 16.05 -13.55 6.07
CA GLU A 205 16.62 -12.29 5.60
C GLU A 205 15.66 -11.11 5.84
N TYR A 206 14.39 -11.28 5.51
CA TYR A 206 13.35 -10.26 5.72
C TYR A 206 13.15 -9.93 7.21
N LYS A 207 13.27 -10.94 8.10
CA LYS A 207 13.26 -10.76 9.55
C LYS A 207 14.31 -9.74 10.00
N GLU A 208 15.55 -9.91 9.58
CA GLU A 208 16.64 -9.01 9.96
C GLU A 208 16.46 -7.61 9.36
N MET A 209 15.97 -7.51 8.12
CA MET A 209 15.70 -6.23 7.46
C MET A 209 14.61 -5.42 8.16
N VAL A 210 13.52 -6.06 8.61
CA VAL A 210 12.34 -5.37 9.13
C VAL A 210 12.38 -5.17 10.65
N LYS A 211 13.15 -5.99 11.36
CA LYS A 211 13.26 -6.02 12.83
C LYS A 211 13.39 -4.65 13.51
N PRO A 212 14.16 -3.67 12.98
CA PRO A 212 14.29 -2.37 13.64
C PRO A 212 12.99 -1.54 13.65
N TYR A 213 12.00 -1.90 12.85
CA TYR A 213 10.80 -1.09 12.59
C TYR A 213 9.52 -1.71 13.16
N VAL A 214 9.55 -3.01 13.52
CA VAL A 214 8.34 -3.79 13.87
C VAL A 214 7.84 -3.43 15.26
N CYS A 215 6.54 -3.19 15.36
CA CYS A 215 5.84 -3.05 16.64
C CYS A 215 4.34 -3.38 16.50
N ASP A 216 3.63 -3.47 17.63
CA ASP A 216 2.16 -3.42 17.64
C ASP A 216 1.69 -1.99 17.31
N THR A 217 1.50 -1.72 16.01
CA THR A 217 1.06 -0.41 15.54
C THR A 217 -0.36 -0.09 15.99
N SER A 218 -1.23 -1.09 16.19
CA SER A 218 -2.57 -0.86 16.73
C SER A 218 -2.51 -0.30 18.15
N ALA A 219 -1.74 -0.91 19.03
CA ALA A 219 -1.54 -0.41 20.39
C ALA A 219 -0.94 1.00 20.38
N TYR A 220 0.06 1.24 19.51
CA TYR A 220 0.68 2.56 19.35
C TYR A 220 -0.35 3.62 18.91
N LEU A 221 -1.15 3.34 17.89
CA LEU A 221 -2.13 4.28 17.35
C LEU A 221 -3.28 4.52 18.34
N HIS A 222 -3.73 3.48 19.06
CA HIS A 222 -4.72 3.63 20.14
C HIS A 222 -4.22 4.53 21.27
N GLN A 223 -2.94 4.43 21.64
CA GLN A 223 -2.35 5.35 22.62
C GLN A 223 -2.25 6.77 22.05
N ALA A 224 -1.82 6.92 20.79
CA ALA A 224 -1.76 8.21 20.12
C ALA A 224 -3.12 8.94 20.06
N LEU A 225 -4.21 8.19 19.82
CA LEU A 225 -5.57 8.73 19.88
C LEU A 225 -5.93 9.24 21.28
N LYS A 226 -5.57 8.51 22.34
CA LYS A 226 -5.78 8.93 23.73
C LYS A 226 -4.96 10.18 24.08
N ASP A 227 -3.78 10.31 23.50
CA ASP A 227 -2.87 11.43 23.72
C ASP A 227 -3.25 12.66 22.84
N GLY A 228 -4.36 12.60 22.12
CA GLY A 228 -4.84 13.71 21.28
C GLY A 228 -4.01 13.97 20.04
N LYS A 229 -3.26 12.96 19.54
CA LYS A 229 -2.39 13.09 18.36
C LYS A 229 -3.21 13.20 17.08
N LYS A 230 -2.72 14.00 16.14
CA LYS A 230 -3.27 14.16 14.80
C LYS A 230 -2.75 13.05 13.89
N ILE A 231 -3.66 12.21 13.39
CA ILE A 231 -3.33 11.08 12.53
C ILE A 231 -3.86 11.33 11.12
N LEU A 232 -2.99 11.19 10.12
CA LEU A 232 -3.32 11.27 8.71
C LEU A 232 -3.25 9.85 8.11
N LEU A 233 -4.38 9.36 7.61
CA LEU A 233 -4.47 8.08 6.90
C LEU A 233 -4.28 8.33 5.40
N GLU A 234 -3.20 7.82 4.84
CA GLU A 234 -2.85 7.98 3.44
C GLU A 234 -3.32 6.80 2.61
N GLY A 235 -4.34 7.04 1.76
CA GLY A 235 -4.87 6.07 0.81
C GLY A 235 -4.08 6.02 -0.50
N GLN A 236 -4.21 4.89 -1.18
CA GLN A 236 -3.64 4.64 -2.49
C GLN A 236 -4.75 4.33 -3.50
N LEU A 237 -4.55 4.70 -4.78
CA LEU A 237 -5.54 4.58 -5.84
C LEU A 237 -6.82 5.42 -5.57
N GLY A 238 -7.94 5.09 -6.22
CA GLY A 238 -9.18 5.85 -6.11
C GLY A 238 -10.41 4.96 -6.08
N SER A 239 -11.59 5.55 -5.83
CA SER A 239 -12.85 4.82 -5.61
C SER A 239 -13.25 3.92 -6.78
N LEU A 240 -12.96 4.32 -8.03
CA LEU A 240 -13.26 3.51 -9.21
C LEU A 240 -12.31 2.31 -9.39
N LYS A 241 -11.27 2.22 -8.58
CA LYS A 241 -10.36 1.06 -8.50
C LYS A 241 -10.60 0.19 -7.26
N ASP A 242 -11.64 0.49 -6.48
CA ASP A 242 -12.04 -0.33 -5.32
C ASP A 242 -12.64 -1.66 -5.79
N PRO A 243 -12.33 -2.82 -5.17
CA PRO A 243 -12.82 -4.12 -5.61
C PRO A 243 -14.33 -4.29 -5.49
N ASP A 244 -14.97 -3.60 -4.54
CA ASP A 244 -16.41 -3.72 -4.28
C ASP A 244 -17.25 -2.64 -5.01
N HIS A 245 -16.68 -1.45 -5.22
CA HIS A 245 -17.40 -0.28 -5.74
C HIS A 245 -16.85 0.25 -7.07
N GLY A 246 -15.71 -0.27 -7.53
CA GLY A 246 -15.04 0.20 -8.74
C GLY A 246 -15.51 -0.48 -10.03
N ILE A 247 -14.75 -0.27 -11.09
CA ILE A 247 -15.00 -0.79 -12.45
C ILE A 247 -14.54 -2.24 -12.60
N TYR A 248 -15.01 -3.13 -11.74
CA TYR A 248 -14.64 -4.54 -11.74
C TYR A 248 -14.79 -5.17 -13.15
N PRO A 249 -13.82 -5.99 -13.63
CA PRO A 249 -12.65 -6.52 -12.90
C PRO A 249 -11.39 -5.65 -13.00
N MET A 250 -11.43 -4.47 -13.61
CA MET A 250 -10.29 -3.57 -13.82
C MET A 250 -10.02 -2.71 -12.57
N VAL A 251 -9.93 -3.36 -11.41
CA VAL A 251 -9.75 -2.77 -10.07
C VAL A 251 -8.45 -3.22 -9.43
N THR A 252 -8.05 -2.60 -8.31
CA THR A 252 -6.99 -3.14 -7.45
C THR A 252 -7.57 -4.17 -6.49
N SER A 253 -6.73 -4.94 -5.82
CA SER A 253 -7.17 -5.98 -4.89
C SER A 253 -7.28 -5.52 -3.44
N SER A 254 -7.03 -4.24 -3.17
CA SER A 254 -7.21 -3.64 -1.84
C SER A 254 -8.34 -2.62 -1.84
N SER A 255 -9.06 -2.48 -0.72
CA SER A 255 -10.08 -1.44 -0.60
C SER A 255 -9.45 -0.05 -0.56
N THR A 256 -9.92 0.84 -1.43
CA THR A 256 -9.38 2.19 -1.62
C THR A 256 -10.18 3.26 -0.87
N LEU A 257 -11.28 2.86 -0.22
CA LEU A 257 -12.21 3.77 0.43
C LEU A 257 -11.80 4.12 1.87
N ALA A 258 -12.17 5.31 2.32
CA ALA A 258 -11.82 5.84 3.64
C ALA A 258 -12.21 4.92 4.83
N PRO A 259 -13.36 4.24 4.85
CA PRO A 259 -13.70 3.32 5.94
C PRO A 259 -12.69 2.19 6.15
N TYR A 260 -12.02 1.72 5.09
CA TYR A 260 -10.98 0.73 5.22
C TYR A 260 -9.73 1.28 5.93
N GLY A 261 -9.56 2.60 5.97
CA GLY A 261 -8.48 3.24 6.70
C GLY A 261 -8.42 2.84 8.17
N ALA A 262 -9.59 2.72 8.81
CA ALA A 262 -9.68 2.24 10.19
C ALA A 262 -9.22 0.78 10.32
N ILE A 263 -9.66 -0.09 9.41
CA ILE A 263 -9.29 -1.52 9.40
C ILE A 263 -7.80 -1.67 9.12
N GLY A 264 -7.30 -1.01 8.07
CA GLY A 264 -5.91 -1.13 7.63
C GLY A 264 -4.88 -0.47 8.56
N ALA A 265 -5.31 0.49 9.41
CA ALA A 265 -4.49 1.08 10.46
C ALA A 265 -4.67 0.37 11.82
N GLY A 266 -5.74 -0.41 12.00
CA GLY A 266 -6.06 -1.09 13.26
C GLY A 266 -6.59 -0.14 14.33
N ILE A 267 -7.41 0.86 13.97
CA ILE A 267 -8.04 1.84 14.87
C ILE A 267 -9.57 1.74 14.81
N PRO A 268 -10.31 2.28 15.79
CA PRO A 268 -11.76 2.30 15.73
C PRO A 268 -12.28 3.11 14.53
N ALA A 269 -13.30 2.60 13.83
CA ALA A 269 -13.89 3.30 12.68
C ALA A 269 -14.45 4.69 13.03
N ALA A 270 -15.00 4.84 14.23
CA ALA A 270 -15.51 6.12 14.74
C ALA A 270 -14.42 7.17 14.97
N SER A 271 -13.13 6.78 14.95
CA SER A 271 -12.01 7.72 15.09
C SER A 271 -11.79 8.54 13.83
N ILE A 272 -12.21 8.07 12.65
CA ILE A 272 -12.12 8.83 11.41
C ILE A 272 -13.21 9.90 11.42
N THR A 273 -12.82 11.13 11.66
CA THR A 273 -13.75 12.28 11.79
C THR A 273 -13.78 13.15 10.55
N ASP A 274 -12.78 13.04 9.69
CA ASP A 274 -12.68 13.83 8.47
C ASP A 274 -12.18 12.99 7.28
N VAL A 275 -12.77 13.21 6.11
CA VAL A 275 -12.40 12.52 4.86
C VAL A 275 -12.10 13.57 3.79
N VAL A 276 -10.84 13.62 3.38
CA VAL A 276 -10.39 14.45 2.25
C VAL A 276 -10.41 13.61 0.99
N THR A 277 -11.34 13.89 0.10
CA THR A 277 -11.42 13.23 -1.20
C THR A 277 -10.76 14.08 -2.27
N VAL A 278 -9.68 13.57 -2.85
CA VAL A 278 -8.93 14.29 -3.89
C VAL A 278 -9.52 13.98 -5.26
N VAL A 279 -9.71 15.02 -6.06
CA VAL A 279 -10.21 14.95 -7.43
C VAL A 279 -9.35 15.85 -8.33
N LYS A 280 -9.17 15.46 -9.59
CA LYS A 280 -8.59 16.33 -10.62
C LYS A 280 -9.66 17.22 -11.25
N ALA A 281 -9.25 18.37 -11.75
CA ALA A 281 -10.11 19.24 -12.56
C ALA A 281 -10.56 18.55 -13.86
N TYR A 282 -9.72 17.67 -14.41
CA TYR A 282 -10.05 16.73 -15.47
C TYR A 282 -9.57 15.33 -15.08
N SER A 283 -10.32 14.30 -15.44
CA SER A 283 -9.98 12.92 -15.08
C SER A 283 -8.79 12.41 -15.91
N SER A 284 -7.98 11.58 -15.28
CA SER A 284 -7.00 10.74 -15.96
C SER A 284 -7.01 9.35 -15.36
N ALA A 285 -6.68 8.34 -16.14
CA ALA A 285 -6.64 6.95 -15.70
C ALA A 285 -5.32 6.28 -16.12
N VAL A 286 -4.85 5.35 -15.31
CA VAL A 286 -3.73 4.47 -15.62
C VAL A 286 -4.21 3.03 -15.57
N GLY A 287 -3.75 2.22 -16.53
CA GLY A 287 -4.14 0.81 -16.68
C GLY A 287 -5.39 0.61 -17.52
N ALA A 288 -5.79 -0.64 -17.68
CA ALA A 288 -6.96 -1.02 -18.45
C ALA A 288 -8.27 -0.70 -17.72
N GLY A 289 -9.36 -0.69 -18.49
CA GLY A 289 -10.73 -0.53 -18.00
C GLY A 289 -11.46 0.64 -18.60
N ALA A 290 -12.74 0.77 -18.25
CA ALA A 290 -13.59 1.83 -18.76
C ALA A 290 -13.12 3.20 -18.26
N PHE A 291 -12.95 4.12 -19.20
CA PHE A 291 -12.66 5.52 -18.93
C PHE A 291 -13.64 6.37 -19.72
N VAL A 292 -14.82 6.59 -19.16
CA VAL A 292 -15.98 7.17 -19.84
C VAL A 292 -15.82 8.62 -20.29
N SER A 293 -14.82 9.32 -19.75
CA SER A 293 -14.46 10.69 -20.12
C SER A 293 -13.19 10.75 -20.98
N GLU A 294 -12.77 9.62 -21.56
CA GLU A 294 -11.62 9.59 -22.47
C GLU A 294 -11.91 10.39 -23.73
N ILE A 295 -10.98 11.24 -24.10
CA ILE A 295 -11.01 12.04 -25.32
C ILE A 295 -9.87 11.61 -26.24
N PHE A 296 -10.06 11.78 -27.55
CA PHE A 296 -9.14 11.34 -28.58
C PHE A 296 -8.85 12.48 -29.56
N GLY A 297 -7.70 12.41 -30.24
CA GLY A 297 -7.29 13.36 -31.25
C GLY A 297 -6.67 14.64 -30.69
N GLU A 298 -6.76 15.74 -31.42
CA GLU A 298 -6.07 17.01 -31.11
C GLU A 298 -6.39 17.55 -29.73
N GLU A 299 -7.65 17.41 -29.26
CA GLU A 299 -8.05 17.85 -27.92
C GLU A 299 -7.35 17.04 -26.80
N ALA A 300 -7.08 15.76 -27.03
CA ALA A 300 -6.33 14.92 -26.09
C ALA A 300 -4.85 15.29 -26.05
N ASP A 301 -4.30 15.76 -27.16
CA ASP A 301 -2.90 16.16 -27.29
C ASP A 301 -2.61 17.52 -26.63
N GLU A 302 -3.65 18.34 -26.44
CA GLU A 302 -3.55 19.64 -25.75
C GLU A 302 -3.58 19.53 -24.21
N LEU A 303 -4.08 18.43 -23.64
CA LEU A 303 -4.22 18.17 -22.21
C LEU A 303 -3.04 17.43 -21.61
#